data_38481240b106dd900c94535f656e9fb1
#
_entry.id   38481240b106dd900c94535f656e9fb1
#
_cell.length_a   1.000
_cell.length_b   1.000
_cell.length_c   1.000
_cell.angle_alpha   90.00
_cell.angle_beta   90.00
_cell.angle_gamma   90.00
#
_symmetry.space_group_name_H-M   'P 1'
#
loop_
_entity.id
_entity.type
_entity.pdbx_description
1 polymer ?
#
loop_
_entity_poly.entity_id
_entity_poly.type
_entity_poly.pdbx_seq_one_letter_code
_entity_poly.pdbx_strand_id
1 'polypeptide(L)'
;MRILHTEASCGWGGQEIRILEESSGLMARGHELWLACPPQAPIAEAAAARGLTVRRLPIGRKRVAGLLAMRGLLREQRFDVINSHSSTDTWLSALACASLSDAPPLVRTRHISAPVASSAANRWLYARASHRVVTTGEQLRRELIQGLGCQPERVTSIPTGIDPERFRPPRDVDERRALRVELGLPTDRLLVGIVATLRSWKGHRYLIEAVAGLSRPVSLVVVGDGPQMDALRAQAEALARPGLVHFAGQQTEVAPWLRAFDLFALPSYANEGVPQALMQAMFSGLACVTTDAGAIGEVALPGQTAVVVPREDPVALGRALAGLLADPVWRQALGERARTHVLTRFTRERMLDDMLSVFGAVARP
;
A
#
# COMPACT_ATOMS: atom_id res chain seq x y z
N MET A 1 12.75 -15.73 15.86
CA MET A 1 13.81 -14.87 15.24
C MET A 1 13.73 -13.48 15.82
N ARG A 2 14.87 -12.82 15.88
CA ARG A 2 15.01 -11.39 16.22
C ARG A 2 15.23 -10.59 14.94
N ILE A 3 14.23 -9.84 14.52
CA ILE A 3 14.16 -9.19 13.20
C ILE A 3 14.27 -7.69 13.36
N LEU A 4 15.18 -7.06 12.59
CA LEU A 4 15.33 -5.60 12.54
C LEU A 4 14.70 -5.07 11.24
N HIS A 5 13.61 -4.31 11.36
CA HIS A 5 13.14 -3.46 10.28
C HIS A 5 13.87 -2.12 10.29
N THR A 6 14.20 -1.59 9.11
CA THR A 6 14.79 -0.26 8.98
C THR A 6 13.99 0.58 8.00
N GLU A 7 13.66 1.81 8.37
CA GLU A 7 12.90 2.74 7.53
C GLU A 7 13.46 4.16 7.67
N ALA A 8 13.89 4.77 6.58
CA ALA A 8 14.47 6.12 6.59
C ALA A 8 13.46 7.22 6.22
N SER A 9 12.27 6.88 5.77
CA SER A 9 11.21 7.84 5.44
C SER A 9 10.67 8.53 6.69
N CYS A 10 10.32 9.80 6.55
CA CYS A 10 9.52 10.55 7.51
C CYS A 10 8.09 10.79 6.99
N GLY A 11 7.69 10.08 5.93
CA GLY A 11 6.33 10.08 5.40
C GLY A 11 5.39 9.16 6.17
N TRP A 12 4.14 9.10 5.68
CA TRP A 12 3.14 8.15 6.13
C TRP A 12 2.34 7.65 4.92
N GLY A 13 2.31 6.36 4.71
CA GLY A 13 1.62 5.76 3.57
C GLY A 13 1.60 4.24 3.64
N GLY A 14 1.37 3.61 2.49
CA GLY A 14 1.25 2.15 2.40
C GLY A 14 2.49 1.38 2.82
N GLN A 15 3.68 1.97 2.68
CA GLN A 15 4.94 1.35 3.10
C GLN A 15 5.01 1.23 4.62
N GLU A 16 4.77 2.31 5.34
CA GLU A 16 4.79 2.37 6.80
C GLU A 16 3.70 1.48 7.40
N ILE A 17 2.50 1.50 6.80
CA ILE A 17 1.39 0.63 7.21
C ILE A 17 1.79 -0.84 7.05
N ARG A 18 2.39 -1.23 5.92
CA ARG A 18 2.85 -2.61 5.72
C ARG A 18 3.89 -3.03 6.74
N ILE A 19 4.89 -2.19 7.04
CA ILE A 19 5.91 -2.49 8.06
C ILE A 19 5.26 -2.80 9.41
N LEU A 20 4.30 -1.97 9.81
CA LEU A 20 3.59 -2.12 11.08
C LEU A 20 2.71 -3.39 11.11
N GLU A 21 1.94 -3.66 10.06
CA GLU A 21 1.08 -4.85 9.97
C GLU A 21 1.91 -6.14 9.91
N GLU A 22 3.01 -6.16 9.13
CA GLU A 22 3.97 -7.26 9.07
C GLU A 22 4.60 -7.50 10.45
N SER A 23 5.09 -6.43 11.09
CA SER A 23 5.71 -6.54 12.42
C SER A 23 4.74 -7.05 13.48
N SER A 24 3.52 -6.50 13.54
CA SER A 24 2.49 -6.94 14.49
C SER A 24 2.13 -8.42 14.30
N GLY A 25 1.97 -8.83 13.04
CA GLY A 25 1.67 -10.23 12.73
C GLY A 25 2.82 -11.18 13.08
N LEU A 26 4.07 -10.78 12.85
CA LEU A 26 5.23 -11.58 13.22
C LEU A 26 5.44 -11.65 14.74
N MET A 27 5.15 -10.58 15.48
CA MET A 27 5.17 -10.62 16.95
C MET A 27 4.10 -11.57 17.50
N ALA A 28 2.91 -11.57 16.94
CA ALA A 28 1.85 -12.52 17.32
C ALA A 28 2.25 -14.00 17.09
N ARG A 29 3.22 -14.23 16.19
CA ARG A 29 3.80 -15.56 15.90
C ARG A 29 5.06 -15.85 16.73
N GLY A 30 5.36 -15.04 17.77
CA GLY A 30 6.46 -15.27 18.71
C GLY A 30 7.84 -14.77 18.25
N HIS A 31 7.91 -13.86 17.26
CA HIS A 31 9.16 -13.23 16.84
C HIS A 31 9.40 -11.93 17.57
N GLU A 32 10.66 -11.56 17.80
CA GLU A 32 11.07 -10.30 18.41
C GLU A 32 11.31 -9.26 17.30
N LEU A 33 10.57 -8.17 17.31
CA LEU A 33 10.60 -7.14 16.25
C LEU A 33 11.19 -5.83 16.74
N TRP A 34 12.16 -5.33 15.98
CA TRP A 34 12.80 -4.05 16.18
C TRP A 34 12.57 -3.14 14.96
N LEU A 35 12.44 -1.84 15.21
CA LEU A 35 12.39 -0.83 14.17
C LEU A 35 13.48 0.22 14.40
N ALA A 36 14.37 0.41 13.41
CA ALA A 36 15.28 1.55 13.35
C ALA A 36 14.74 2.59 12.36
N CYS A 37 14.51 3.82 12.84
CA CYS A 37 13.95 4.91 12.02
C CYS A 37 14.50 6.27 12.48
N PRO A 38 14.34 7.37 11.67
CA PRO A 38 14.70 8.71 12.10
C PRO A 38 13.92 9.15 13.34
N PRO A 39 14.50 10.02 14.20
CA PRO A 39 13.83 10.48 15.42
C PRO A 39 12.46 11.11 15.21
N GLN A 40 12.28 11.81 14.08
CA GLN A 40 11.05 12.55 13.72
C GLN A 40 10.08 11.74 12.85
N ALA A 41 10.39 10.48 12.53
CA ALA A 41 9.53 9.66 11.67
C ALA A 41 8.23 9.24 12.40
N PRO A 42 7.04 9.53 11.85
CA PRO A 42 5.76 9.17 12.49
C PRO A 42 5.60 7.68 12.79
N ILE A 43 6.26 6.82 12.01
CA ILE A 43 6.24 5.37 12.22
C ILE A 43 6.80 4.97 13.60
N ALA A 44 7.67 5.79 14.20
CA ALA A 44 8.27 5.48 15.50
C ALA A 44 7.22 5.36 16.62
N GLU A 45 6.29 6.32 16.70
CA GLU A 45 5.21 6.31 17.70
C GLU A 45 4.23 5.16 17.43
N ALA A 46 3.86 4.99 16.17
CA ALA A 46 2.93 3.92 15.77
C ALA A 46 3.49 2.52 16.02
N ALA A 47 4.81 2.33 15.86
CA ALA A 47 5.51 1.08 16.15
C ALA A 47 5.58 0.83 17.67
N ALA A 48 5.95 1.85 18.45
CA ALA A 48 6.01 1.75 19.91
C ALA A 48 4.64 1.42 20.51
N ALA A 49 3.57 2.05 20.02
CA ALA A 49 2.20 1.77 20.43
C ALA A 49 1.75 0.31 20.16
N ARG A 50 2.39 -0.36 19.19
CA ARG A 50 2.18 -1.79 18.88
C ARG A 50 3.13 -2.74 19.62
N GLY A 51 4.00 -2.22 20.48
CA GLY A 51 4.94 -3.02 21.26
C GLY A 51 6.26 -3.37 20.56
N LEU A 52 6.57 -2.76 19.42
CA LEU A 52 7.89 -2.93 18.79
C LEU A 52 8.98 -2.21 19.60
N THR A 53 10.18 -2.79 19.64
CA THR A 53 11.35 -2.09 20.15
C THR A 53 11.85 -1.08 19.13
N VAL A 54 11.69 0.22 19.42
CA VAL A 54 12.07 1.29 18.50
C VAL A 54 13.46 1.85 18.84
N ARG A 55 14.32 1.97 17.81
CA ARG A 55 15.63 2.65 17.87
C ARG A 55 15.62 3.87 16.95
N ARG A 56 15.66 5.05 17.54
CA ARG A 56 15.73 6.33 16.82
C ARG A 56 17.16 6.62 16.42
N LEU A 57 17.45 6.52 15.12
CA LEU A 57 18.80 6.69 14.56
C LEU A 57 18.80 7.78 13.47
N PRO A 58 19.92 8.50 13.24
CA PRO A 58 20.02 9.57 12.24
C PRO A 58 20.13 8.99 10.80
N ILE A 59 19.25 8.06 10.43
CA ILE A 59 19.28 7.33 9.15
C ILE A 59 18.41 7.96 8.06
N GLY A 60 17.80 9.11 8.27
CA GLY A 60 16.97 9.80 7.27
C GLY A 60 17.73 10.30 6.03
N ARG A 61 19.07 10.33 6.08
CA ARG A 61 19.95 10.71 4.97
C ARG A 61 21.18 9.81 4.93
N LYS A 62 21.78 9.62 3.74
CA LYS A 62 23.02 8.86 3.55
C LYS A 62 24.22 9.66 4.05
N ARG A 63 24.46 9.63 5.37
CA ARG A 63 25.55 10.35 6.04
C ARG A 63 26.36 9.40 6.92
N VAL A 64 27.62 9.75 7.19
CA VAL A 64 28.54 8.97 8.04
C VAL A 64 27.94 8.74 9.43
N ALA A 65 27.28 9.74 10.02
CA ALA A 65 26.63 9.59 11.32
C ALA A 65 25.56 8.47 11.33
N GLY A 66 24.75 8.37 10.27
CA GLY A 66 23.77 7.28 10.12
C GLY A 66 24.44 5.92 9.95
N LEU A 67 25.54 5.86 9.19
CA LEU A 67 26.32 4.62 9.03
C LEU A 67 26.91 4.16 10.36
N LEU A 68 27.55 5.05 11.11
CA LEU A 68 28.15 4.72 12.41
C LEU A 68 27.09 4.32 13.44
N ALA A 69 25.95 5.01 13.45
CA ALA A 69 24.83 4.66 14.34
C ALA A 69 24.24 3.26 13.99
N MET A 70 24.04 2.95 12.72
CA MET A 70 23.59 1.61 12.27
C MET A 70 24.62 0.55 12.65
N ARG A 71 25.90 0.80 12.37
CA ARG A 71 27.00 -0.12 12.74
C ARG A 71 27.07 -0.33 14.25
N GLY A 72 26.88 0.73 15.05
CA GLY A 72 26.80 0.65 16.52
C GLY A 72 25.67 -0.28 16.96
N LEU A 73 24.46 -0.07 16.45
CA LEU A 73 23.29 -0.91 16.77
C LEU A 73 23.56 -2.39 16.44
N LEU A 74 24.15 -2.69 15.26
CA LEU A 74 24.44 -4.06 14.84
C LEU A 74 25.57 -4.74 15.65
N ARG A 75 26.43 -3.97 16.34
CA ARG A 75 27.43 -4.49 17.27
C ARG A 75 26.87 -4.73 18.67
N GLU A 76 25.97 -3.85 19.12
CA GLU A 76 25.35 -3.94 20.45
C GLU A 76 24.27 -5.02 20.52
N GLN A 77 23.59 -5.24 19.41
CA GLN A 77 22.42 -6.14 19.35
C GLN A 77 22.63 -7.20 18.25
N ARG A 78 22.36 -8.45 18.58
CA ARG A 78 22.37 -9.53 17.60
C ARG A 78 20.98 -9.65 16.98
N PHE A 79 20.92 -9.65 15.65
CA PHE A 79 19.72 -9.88 14.86
C PHE A 79 19.92 -11.10 13.96
N ASP A 80 18.85 -11.86 13.77
CA ASP A 80 18.85 -12.99 12.84
C ASP A 80 18.73 -12.53 11.38
N VAL A 81 18.06 -11.39 11.16
CA VAL A 81 17.88 -10.78 9.84
C VAL A 81 17.57 -9.29 9.95
N ILE A 82 18.02 -8.53 8.94
CA ILE A 82 17.61 -7.12 8.72
C ILE A 82 16.66 -7.10 7.52
N ASN A 83 15.51 -6.42 7.65
CA ASN A 83 14.62 -6.10 6.53
C ASN A 83 14.60 -4.57 6.32
N SER A 84 15.18 -4.10 5.21
CA SER A 84 15.27 -2.68 4.89
C SER A 84 14.19 -2.27 3.88
N HIS A 85 13.61 -1.07 4.03
CA HIS A 85 12.40 -0.68 3.31
C HIS A 85 12.57 0.51 2.36
N SER A 86 13.47 1.45 2.62
CA SER A 86 13.74 2.57 1.73
C SER A 86 15.18 2.55 1.17
N SER A 87 15.48 3.41 0.22
CA SER A 87 16.83 3.41 -0.41
C SER A 87 17.92 3.83 0.56
N THR A 88 17.63 4.77 1.45
CA THR A 88 18.65 5.34 2.34
C THR A 88 19.08 4.36 3.42
N ASP A 89 18.13 3.77 4.13
CA ASP A 89 18.41 2.76 5.17
C ASP A 89 19.02 1.50 4.59
N THR A 90 18.62 1.08 3.38
CA THR A 90 19.24 -0.07 2.70
C THR A 90 20.73 0.16 2.46
N TRP A 91 21.11 1.34 1.94
CA TRP A 91 22.51 1.68 1.75
C TRP A 91 23.30 1.72 3.06
N LEU A 92 22.73 2.33 4.11
CA LEU A 92 23.37 2.41 5.42
C LEU A 92 23.52 1.02 6.05
N SER A 93 22.49 0.19 5.97
CA SER A 93 22.52 -1.19 6.47
C SER A 93 23.52 -2.05 5.70
N ALA A 94 23.54 -1.98 4.37
CA ALA A 94 24.47 -2.73 3.53
C ALA A 94 25.94 -2.38 3.82
N LEU A 95 26.26 -1.08 3.94
CA LEU A 95 27.62 -0.62 4.26
C LEU A 95 28.01 -0.96 5.71
N ALA A 96 27.07 -0.84 6.66
CA ALA A 96 27.31 -1.26 8.03
C ALA A 96 27.61 -2.77 8.11
N CYS A 97 26.80 -3.60 7.44
CA CYS A 97 27.02 -5.06 7.36
C CYS A 97 28.38 -5.39 6.71
N ALA A 98 28.73 -4.73 5.60
CA ALA A 98 30.01 -4.97 4.92
C ALA A 98 31.23 -4.60 5.79
N SER A 99 31.07 -3.78 6.83
CA SER A 99 32.13 -3.40 7.77
C SER A 99 32.25 -4.29 9.02
N LEU A 100 31.43 -5.34 9.13
CA LEU A 100 31.37 -6.24 10.27
C LEU A 100 31.61 -7.69 9.80
N SER A 101 32.42 -8.44 10.57
CA SER A 101 32.71 -9.85 10.29
C SER A 101 31.51 -10.77 10.58
N ASP A 102 30.66 -10.34 11.53
CA ASP A 102 29.48 -11.10 11.99
C ASP A 102 28.20 -10.28 11.79
N ALA A 103 27.96 -9.81 10.55
CA ALA A 103 26.80 -9.05 10.19
C ALA A 103 25.58 -9.96 9.94
N PRO A 104 24.37 -9.60 10.36
CA PRO A 104 23.16 -10.32 10.00
C PRO A 104 22.87 -10.21 8.50
N PRO A 105 22.21 -11.20 7.90
CA PRO A 105 21.80 -11.13 6.50
C PRO A 105 20.83 -9.99 6.27
N LEU A 106 20.99 -9.33 5.12
CA LEU A 106 20.16 -8.19 4.70
C LEU A 106 19.12 -8.66 3.68
N VAL A 107 17.85 -8.47 4.02
CA VAL A 107 16.71 -8.55 3.10
C VAL A 107 16.32 -7.13 2.71
N ARG A 108 16.03 -6.91 1.44
CA ARG A 108 15.53 -5.64 0.91
C ARG A 108 14.09 -5.77 0.47
N THR A 109 13.14 -5.16 1.18
CA THR A 109 11.75 -5.05 0.73
C THR A 109 11.55 -3.73 -0.03
N ARG A 110 11.19 -3.82 -1.31
CA ARG A 110 10.97 -2.65 -2.17
C ARG A 110 9.49 -2.42 -2.40
N HIS A 111 9.01 -1.25 -1.97
CA HIS A 111 7.59 -0.87 -2.02
C HIS A 111 7.22 -0.03 -3.24
N ILE A 112 8.17 0.64 -3.85
CA ILE A 112 7.94 1.65 -4.90
C ILE A 112 8.22 1.04 -6.27
N SER A 113 7.28 1.22 -7.20
CA SER A 113 7.39 0.80 -8.60
C SER A 113 8.28 1.71 -9.48
N ALA A 114 8.82 2.82 -8.93
CA ALA A 114 9.72 3.68 -9.69
C ALA A 114 10.96 2.89 -10.17
N PRO A 115 11.42 3.07 -11.43
CA PRO A 115 12.56 2.37 -11.98
C PRO A 115 13.83 2.55 -11.14
N VAL A 116 14.66 1.51 -11.06
CA VAL A 116 15.98 1.59 -10.43
C VAL A 116 17.03 1.80 -11.53
N ALA A 117 17.83 2.86 -11.41
CA ALA A 117 18.91 3.11 -12.36
C ALA A 117 19.89 1.92 -12.39
N SER A 118 20.22 1.44 -13.59
CA SER A 118 21.17 0.35 -13.79
C SER A 118 22.62 0.85 -13.66
N SER A 119 23.05 1.09 -12.41
CA SER A 119 24.41 1.47 -12.06
C SER A 119 25.16 0.32 -11.38
N ALA A 120 26.49 0.33 -11.43
CA ALA A 120 27.32 -0.66 -10.73
C ALA A 120 27.03 -0.67 -9.21
N ALA A 121 26.77 0.51 -8.65
CA ALA A 121 26.42 0.66 -7.23
C ALA A 121 25.08 0.00 -6.90
N ASN A 122 24.03 0.23 -7.71
CA ASN A 122 22.73 -0.42 -7.50
C ASN A 122 22.81 -1.93 -7.77
N ARG A 123 23.55 -2.37 -8.78
CA ARG A 123 23.82 -3.82 -8.99
C ARG A 123 24.48 -4.45 -7.78
N TRP A 124 25.51 -3.80 -7.21
CA TRP A 124 26.11 -4.29 -5.97
C TRP A 124 25.09 -4.37 -4.83
N LEU A 125 24.30 -3.33 -4.60
CA LEU A 125 23.32 -3.27 -3.51
C LEU A 125 22.27 -4.39 -3.62
N TYR A 126 21.68 -4.56 -4.81
CA TYR A 126 20.57 -5.49 -5.01
C TYR A 126 21.02 -6.93 -5.26
N ALA A 127 22.13 -7.13 -5.99
CA ALA A 127 22.56 -8.47 -6.40
C ALA A 127 23.61 -9.10 -5.47
N ARG A 128 24.33 -8.30 -4.66
CA ARG A 128 25.40 -8.82 -3.80
C ARG A 128 25.20 -8.49 -2.31
N ALA A 129 24.96 -7.23 -1.96
CA ALA A 129 24.82 -6.81 -0.57
C ALA A 129 23.49 -7.27 0.05
N SER A 130 22.41 -7.35 -0.74
CA SER A 130 21.15 -7.92 -0.29
C SER A 130 21.12 -9.44 -0.52
N HIS A 131 20.91 -10.22 0.53
CA HIS A 131 20.82 -11.70 0.44
C HIS A 131 19.54 -12.15 -0.26
N ARG A 132 18.44 -11.42 -0.03
CA ARG A 132 17.17 -11.54 -0.72
C ARG A 132 16.58 -10.16 -1.01
N VAL A 133 15.81 -10.07 -2.07
CA VAL A 133 15.01 -8.91 -2.42
C VAL A 133 13.54 -9.31 -2.46
N VAL A 134 12.72 -8.59 -1.74
CA VAL A 134 11.26 -8.73 -1.78
C VAL A 134 10.70 -7.54 -2.54
N THR A 135 9.80 -7.79 -3.49
CA THR A 135 9.04 -6.75 -4.20
C THR A 135 7.56 -6.86 -3.85
N THR A 136 6.84 -5.77 -3.97
CA THR A 136 5.39 -5.75 -3.67
C THR A 136 4.53 -6.11 -4.88
N GLY A 137 5.15 -6.49 -6.01
CA GLY A 137 4.46 -6.91 -7.22
C GLY A 137 5.42 -7.63 -8.18
N GLU A 138 4.86 -8.46 -9.04
CA GLU A 138 5.61 -9.28 -10.00
C GLU A 138 6.23 -8.44 -11.13
N GLN A 139 5.57 -7.35 -11.53
CA GLN A 139 6.14 -6.42 -12.50
C GLN A 139 7.50 -5.89 -12.00
N LEU A 140 7.54 -5.41 -10.76
CA LEU A 140 8.76 -4.88 -10.15
C LEU A 140 9.85 -5.97 -10.00
N ARG A 141 9.45 -7.21 -9.70
CA ARG A 141 10.35 -8.36 -9.67
C ARG A 141 11.02 -8.56 -11.04
N ARG A 142 10.25 -8.60 -12.12
CA ARG A 142 10.77 -8.72 -13.48
C ARG A 142 11.74 -7.60 -13.85
N GLU A 143 11.39 -6.35 -13.50
CA GLU A 143 12.24 -5.18 -13.76
C GLU A 143 13.60 -5.27 -13.04
N LEU A 144 13.64 -5.75 -11.79
CA LEU A 144 14.90 -5.93 -11.06
C LEU A 144 15.76 -7.06 -11.63
N ILE A 145 15.16 -8.16 -12.05
CA ILE A 145 15.87 -9.29 -12.68
C ILE A 145 16.49 -8.82 -14.02
N GLN A 146 15.70 -8.19 -14.88
CA GLN A 146 16.13 -7.76 -16.21
C GLN A 146 17.07 -6.56 -16.17
N GLY A 147 16.75 -5.55 -15.34
CA GLY A 147 17.47 -4.27 -15.33
C GLY A 147 18.74 -4.26 -14.48
N LEU A 148 18.79 -5.04 -13.39
CA LEU A 148 19.94 -5.07 -12.48
C LEU A 148 20.71 -6.39 -12.49
N GLY A 149 20.24 -7.39 -13.24
CA GLY A 149 20.85 -8.73 -13.28
C GLY A 149 20.76 -9.47 -11.94
N CYS A 150 19.70 -9.23 -11.18
CA CYS A 150 19.43 -10.01 -9.97
C CYS A 150 19.11 -11.46 -10.34
N GLN A 151 19.62 -12.42 -9.59
CA GLN A 151 19.27 -13.83 -9.75
C GLN A 151 17.79 -14.03 -9.42
N PRO A 152 16.99 -14.71 -10.28
CA PRO A 152 15.56 -14.91 -10.08
C PRO A 152 15.20 -15.52 -8.72
N GLU A 153 16.06 -16.42 -8.22
CA GLU A 153 15.90 -17.15 -6.95
C GLU A 153 16.09 -16.24 -5.72
N ARG A 154 16.73 -15.09 -5.92
CA ARG A 154 16.97 -14.09 -4.87
C ARG A 154 15.91 -12.99 -4.82
N VAL A 155 15.00 -12.92 -5.79
CA VAL A 155 13.95 -11.91 -5.86
C VAL A 155 12.59 -12.58 -5.77
N THR A 156 11.85 -12.27 -4.72
CA THR A 156 10.50 -12.82 -4.48
C THR A 156 9.46 -11.70 -4.50
N SER A 157 8.34 -11.92 -5.19
CA SER A 157 7.20 -11.00 -5.15
C SER A 157 6.28 -11.39 -4.01
N ILE A 158 6.15 -10.51 -3.02
CA ILE A 158 5.24 -10.67 -1.88
C ILE A 158 4.42 -9.38 -1.76
N PRO A 159 3.21 -9.36 -2.30
CA PRO A 159 2.31 -8.23 -2.18
C PRO A 159 1.98 -7.90 -0.71
N THR A 160 1.53 -6.69 -0.45
CA THR A 160 1.03 -6.34 0.87
C THR A 160 -0.19 -7.17 1.21
N GLY A 161 -0.16 -7.84 2.34
CA GLY A 161 -1.28 -8.62 2.85
C GLY A 161 -2.33 -7.73 3.53
N ILE A 162 -3.59 -8.04 3.31
CA ILE A 162 -4.74 -7.35 3.91
C ILE A 162 -5.42 -8.28 4.91
N ASP A 163 -5.84 -7.72 6.04
CA ASP A 163 -6.61 -8.44 7.05
C ASP A 163 -8.07 -8.59 6.61
N PRO A 164 -8.57 -9.81 6.32
CA PRO A 164 -9.92 -10.04 5.83
C PRO A 164 -11.01 -9.76 6.86
N GLU A 165 -10.70 -9.81 8.15
CA GLU A 165 -11.65 -9.52 9.23
C GLU A 165 -11.85 -8.01 9.38
N ARG A 166 -10.78 -7.24 9.29
CA ARG A 166 -10.82 -5.78 9.32
C ARG A 166 -11.49 -5.22 8.06
N PHE A 167 -11.15 -5.75 6.89
CA PHE A 167 -11.67 -5.34 5.59
C PHE A 167 -12.70 -6.34 5.07
N ARG A 168 -13.81 -6.46 5.77
CA ARG A 168 -14.96 -7.30 5.40
C ARG A 168 -16.07 -6.46 4.77
N PRO A 169 -17.00 -7.07 4.05
CA PRO A 169 -18.25 -6.43 3.65
C PRO A 169 -19.06 -5.98 4.89
N PRO A 170 -19.96 -5.00 4.74
CA PRO A 170 -20.97 -4.77 5.77
C PRO A 170 -21.82 -6.03 5.96
N ARG A 171 -22.24 -6.29 7.19
CA ARG A 171 -23.07 -7.49 7.51
C ARG A 171 -24.41 -7.46 6.79
N ASP A 172 -24.98 -6.26 6.72
CA ASP A 172 -26.28 -5.99 6.13
C ASP A 172 -26.41 -4.52 5.70
N VAL A 173 -27.57 -4.15 5.22
CA VAL A 173 -27.90 -2.78 4.77
C VAL A 173 -27.95 -1.82 5.97
N ASP A 174 -28.35 -2.30 7.15
CA ASP A 174 -28.49 -1.47 8.33
C ASP A 174 -27.11 -1.08 8.89
N GLU A 175 -26.12 -1.97 8.92
CA GLU A 175 -24.74 -1.62 9.27
C GLU A 175 -24.19 -0.54 8.31
N ARG A 176 -24.40 -0.70 6.99
CA ARG A 176 -23.97 0.30 6.01
C ARG A 176 -24.63 1.65 6.27
N ARG A 177 -25.93 1.65 6.53
CA ARG A 177 -26.68 2.89 6.81
C ARG A 177 -26.22 3.56 8.11
N ALA A 178 -26.02 2.78 9.16
CA ALA A 178 -25.50 3.29 10.45
C ALA A 178 -24.12 3.92 10.29
N LEU A 179 -23.21 3.27 9.56
CA LEU A 179 -21.89 3.82 9.24
C LEU A 179 -21.98 5.13 8.46
N ARG A 180 -22.90 5.26 7.50
CA ARG A 180 -23.10 6.52 6.78
C ARG A 180 -23.53 7.64 7.72
N VAL A 181 -24.44 7.37 8.65
CA VAL A 181 -24.88 8.35 9.66
C VAL A 181 -23.70 8.74 10.54
N GLU A 182 -22.94 7.77 11.08
CA GLU A 182 -21.77 7.99 11.92
C GLU A 182 -20.70 8.84 11.22
N LEU A 183 -20.46 8.58 9.93
CA LEU A 183 -19.45 9.27 9.11
C LEU A 183 -19.97 10.60 8.50
N GLY A 184 -21.22 11.00 8.77
CA GLY A 184 -21.81 12.20 8.21
C GLY A 184 -22.02 12.13 6.70
N LEU A 185 -22.24 10.94 6.15
CA LEU A 185 -22.42 10.70 4.71
C LEU A 185 -23.91 10.61 4.33
N PRO A 186 -24.26 10.93 3.06
CA PRO A 186 -25.62 10.79 2.56
C PRO A 186 -26.13 9.34 2.67
N THR A 187 -27.39 9.18 3.10
CA THR A 187 -28.08 7.89 3.20
C THR A 187 -29.13 7.67 2.11
N ASP A 188 -29.42 8.72 1.34
CA ASP A 188 -30.48 8.80 0.33
C ASP A 188 -30.01 8.53 -1.11
N ARG A 189 -28.71 8.29 -1.29
CA ARG A 189 -28.10 8.11 -2.61
C ARG A 189 -26.94 7.11 -2.57
N LEU A 190 -26.48 6.68 -3.76
CA LEU A 190 -25.34 5.79 -3.89
C LEU A 190 -24.01 6.56 -3.69
N LEU A 191 -23.04 5.91 -3.06
CA LEU A 191 -21.73 6.48 -2.77
C LEU A 191 -20.63 5.79 -3.59
N VAL A 192 -19.91 6.60 -4.36
CA VAL A 192 -18.66 6.19 -4.99
C VAL A 192 -17.52 6.66 -4.08
N GLY A 193 -16.64 5.76 -3.66
CA GLY A 193 -15.53 6.09 -2.78
C GLY A 193 -14.18 6.00 -3.49
N ILE A 194 -13.24 6.84 -3.08
CA ILE A 194 -11.81 6.73 -3.35
C ILE A 194 -11.03 6.88 -2.04
N VAL A 195 -10.06 6.01 -1.80
CA VAL A 195 -9.12 6.07 -0.68
C VAL A 195 -7.72 6.18 -1.25
N ALA A 196 -7.13 7.36 -1.21
CA ALA A 196 -5.78 7.59 -1.75
C ALA A 196 -5.19 8.90 -1.24
N THR A 197 -3.84 8.98 -1.17
CA THR A 197 -3.16 10.27 -1.05
C THR A 197 -3.49 11.13 -2.27
N LEU A 198 -3.80 12.41 -2.07
CA LEU A 198 -4.21 13.33 -3.13
C LEU A 198 -3.00 13.79 -3.95
N ARG A 199 -2.47 12.86 -4.74
CA ARG A 199 -1.42 13.09 -5.75
C ARG A 199 -2.06 13.15 -7.13
N SER A 200 -1.46 13.91 -8.06
CA SER A 200 -2.02 14.08 -9.41
C SER A 200 -2.30 12.75 -10.10
N TRP A 201 -1.34 11.82 -10.04
CA TRP A 201 -1.43 10.53 -10.74
C TRP A 201 -2.48 9.55 -10.18
N LYS A 202 -3.12 9.86 -9.03
CA LYS A 202 -4.24 9.09 -8.48
C LYS A 202 -5.56 9.34 -9.20
N GLY A 203 -5.62 10.35 -10.07
CA GLY A 203 -6.73 10.57 -10.99
C GLY A 203 -8.00 11.14 -10.38
N HIS A 204 -7.95 11.72 -9.16
CA HIS A 204 -9.11 12.30 -8.49
C HIS A 204 -9.87 13.30 -9.39
N ARG A 205 -9.15 14.12 -10.18
CA ARG A 205 -9.76 15.11 -11.08
C ARG A 205 -10.68 14.47 -12.11
N TYR A 206 -10.26 13.34 -12.67
CA TYR A 206 -11.05 12.60 -13.66
C TYR A 206 -12.25 11.92 -13.01
N LEU A 207 -12.12 11.49 -11.74
CA LEU A 207 -13.22 10.89 -11.00
C LEU A 207 -14.29 11.94 -10.64
N ILE A 208 -13.89 13.15 -10.25
CA ILE A 208 -14.81 14.26 -10.00
C ILE A 208 -15.59 14.60 -11.28
N GLU A 209 -14.90 14.70 -12.42
CA GLU A 209 -15.51 14.98 -13.73
C GLU A 209 -16.48 13.86 -14.16
N ALA A 210 -16.05 12.60 -14.00
CA ALA A 210 -16.88 11.44 -14.34
C ALA A 210 -18.16 11.39 -13.50
N VAL A 211 -18.07 11.62 -12.18
CA VAL A 211 -19.24 11.62 -11.29
C VAL A 211 -20.15 12.82 -11.56
N ALA A 212 -19.59 13.99 -11.92
CA ALA A 212 -20.39 15.15 -12.31
C ALA A 212 -21.22 14.90 -13.57
N GLY A 213 -20.79 14.04 -14.48
CA GLY A 213 -21.52 13.65 -15.68
C GLY A 213 -22.64 12.64 -15.44
N LEU A 214 -22.79 12.08 -14.24
CA LEU A 214 -23.82 11.09 -13.95
C LEU A 214 -25.21 11.74 -13.79
N SER A 215 -26.22 11.11 -14.38
CA SER A 215 -27.61 11.58 -14.30
C SER A 215 -28.36 11.12 -13.04
N ARG A 216 -27.81 10.13 -12.31
CA ARG A 216 -28.41 9.59 -11.09
C ARG A 216 -27.96 10.35 -9.83
N PRO A 217 -28.78 10.35 -8.76
CA PRO A 217 -28.32 10.82 -7.45
C PRO A 217 -27.15 9.97 -6.93
N VAL A 218 -25.97 10.55 -6.90
CA VAL A 218 -24.74 9.93 -6.43
C VAL A 218 -23.88 10.97 -5.72
N SER A 219 -23.07 10.53 -4.76
CA SER A 219 -22.02 11.37 -4.18
C SER A 219 -20.68 10.66 -4.26
N LEU A 220 -19.63 11.43 -4.51
CA LEU A 220 -18.23 11.02 -4.42
C LEU A 220 -17.70 11.29 -3.02
N VAL A 221 -17.11 10.29 -2.39
CA VAL A 221 -16.42 10.43 -1.10
C VAL A 221 -14.91 10.26 -1.33
N VAL A 222 -14.16 11.31 -1.03
CA VAL A 222 -12.69 11.35 -1.16
C VAL A 222 -12.08 11.21 0.21
N VAL A 223 -11.46 10.06 0.49
CA VAL A 223 -10.76 9.77 1.74
C VAL A 223 -9.27 9.85 1.52
N GLY A 224 -8.63 10.79 2.19
CA GLY A 224 -7.20 11.05 2.08
C GLY A 224 -6.89 12.54 2.08
N ASP A 225 -5.61 12.85 2.08
CA ASP A 225 -5.07 14.21 2.02
C ASP A 225 -3.85 14.25 1.11
N GLY A 226 -3.43 15.44 0.71
CA GLY A 226 -2.24 15.60 -0.12
C GLY A 226 -2.19 16.90 -0.92
N PRO A 227 -1.12 17.09 -1.70
CA PRO A 227 -0.85 18.36 -2.39
C PRO A 227 -1.92 18.84 -3.37
N GLN A 228 -2.85 17.97 -3.78
CA GLN A 228 -3.93 18.34 -4.72
C GLN A 228 -5.22 18.78 -4.03
N MET A 229 -5.30 18.83 -2.67
CA MET A 229 -6.54 19.10 -1.94
C MET A 229 -7.21 20.40 -2.40
N ASP A 230 -6.48 21.51 -2.43
CA ASP A 230 -7.06 22.82 -2.78
C ASP A 230 -7.55 22.87 -4.23
N ALA A 231 -6.78 22.29 -5.16
CA ALA A 231 -7.16 22.22 -6.58
C ALA A 231 -8.42 21.36 -6.79
N LEU A 232 -8.54 20.23 -6.08
CA LEU A 232 -9.70 19.33 -6.17
C LEU A 232 -10.95 19.94 -5.52
N ARG A 233 -10.80 20.69 -4.43
CA ARG A 233 -11.91 21.45 -3.82
C ARG A 233 -12.41 22.53 -4.78
N ALA A 234 -11.52 23.33 -5.35
CA ALA A 234 -11.87 24.35 -6.35
C ALA A 234 -12.58 23.72 -7.57
N GLN A 235 -12.11 22.57 -8.06
CA GLN A 235 -12.80 21.84 -9.13
C GLN A 235 -14.21 21.41 -8.73
N ALA A 236 -14.40 20.88 -7.51
CA ALA A 236 -15.70 20.44 -7.03
C ALA A 236 -16.68 21.61 -6.85
N GLU A 237 -16.20 22.75 -6.33
CA GLU A 237 -16.98 23.99 -6.16
C GLU A 237 -17.45 24.58 -7.50
N ALA A 238 -16.57 24.56 -8.53
CA ALA A 238 -16.88 25.06 -9.87
C ALA A 238 -18.02 24.28 -10.55
N LEU A 239 -18.34 23.05 -10.11
CA LEU A 239 -19.47 22.27 -10.61
C LEU A 239 -20.82 22.83 -10.16
N ALA A 240 -20.88 23.72 -9.17
CA ALA A 240 -22.09 24.28 -8.56
C ALA A 240 -23.14 23.20 -8.17
N ARG A 241 -22.69 22.03 -7.71
CA ARG A 241 -23.52 20.88 -7.28
C ARG A 241 -23.22 20.55 -5.80
N PRO A 242 -23.84 21.25 -4.85
CA PRO A 242 -23.62 21.00 -3.43
C PRO A 242 -23.87 19.55 -3.04
N GLY A 243 -22.96 18.98 -2.23
CA GLY A 243 -23.07 17.59 -1.76
C GLY A 243 -22.69 16.51 -2.79
N LEU A 244 -22.21 16.90 -3.99
CA LEU A 244 -21.71 15.93 -4.97
C LEU A 244 -20.38 15.31 -4.52
N VAL A 245 -19.47 16.09 -3.93
CA VAL A 245 -18.16 15.62 -3.48
C VAL A 245 -17.99 15.90 -1.99
N HIS A 246 -17.66 14.86 -1.22
CA HIS A 246 -17.35 14.92 0.21
C HIS A 246 -15.86 14.65 0.41
N PHE A 247 -15.12 15.60 0.93
CA PHE A 247 -13.71 15.44 1.29
C PHE A 247 -13.59 15.09 2.77
N ALA A 248 -13.29 13.82 3.07
CA ALA A 248 -13.15 13.31 4.43
C ALA A 248 -11.80 13.63 5.09
N GLY A 249 -10.82 14.12 4.31
CA GLY A 249 -9.46 14.32 4.81
C GLY A 249 -8.73 13.01 5.10
N GLN A 250 -7.57 13.14 5.77
CA GLN A 250 -6.77 11.98 6.21
C GLN A 250 -7.52 11.18 7.27
N GLN A 251 -7.67 9.88 7.04
CA GLN A 251 -8.30 8.97 8.00
C GLN A 251 -7.31 7.87 8.42
N THR A 252 -7.26 7.60 9.71
CA THR A 252 -6.44 6.51 10.27
C THR A 252 -7.11 5.17 10.04
N GLU A 253 -8.44 5.10 10.23
CA GLU A 253 -9.26 3.91 10.02
C GLU A 253 -10.10 4.06 8.77
N VAL A 254 -9.73 3.34 7.70
CA VAL A 254 -10.43 3.43 6.40
C VAL A 254 -11.47 2.32 6.20
N ALA A 255 -11.46 1.26 7.01
CA ALA A 255 -12.39 0.15 6.88
C ALA A 255 -13.88 0.55 7.04
N PRO A 256 -14.28 1.43 8.00
CA PRO A 256 -15.65 1.93 8.08
C PRO A 256 -16.09 2.68 6.82
N TRP A 257 -15.20 3.48 6.23
CA TRP A 257 -15.47 4.21 4.99
C TRP A 257 -15.75 3.25 3.82
N LEU A 258 -14.89 2.22 3.65
CA LEU A 258 -15.08 1.23 2.60
C LEU A 258 -16.40 0.47 2.76
N ARG A 259 -16.83 0.14 3.99
CA ARG A 259 -18.13 -0.48 4.24
C ARG A 259 -19.32 0.44 3.96
N ALA A 260 -19.11 1.77 4.05
CA ALA A 260 -20.15 2.75 3.75
C ALA A 260 -20.38 2.96 2.25
N PHE A 261 -19.43 2.62 1.39
CA PHE A 261 -19.51 2.82 -0.06
C PHE A 261 -20.37 1.77 -0.76
N ASP A 262 -20.87 2.11 -1.97
CA ASP A 262 -21.52 1.19 -2.89
C ASP A 262 -20.58 0.76 -4.03
N LEU A 263 -19.66 1.64 -4.41
CA LEU A 263 -18.62 1.41 -5.42
C LEU A 263 -17.29 2.00 -4.95
N PHE A 264 -16.21 1.41 -5.42
CA PHE A 264 -14.87 1.96 -5.25
C PHE A 264 -14.27 2.32 -6.60
N ALA A 265 -13.59 3.47 -6.69
CA ALA A 265 -12.89 3.87 -7.90
C ALA A 265 -11.45 4.27 -7.59
N LEU A 266 -10.49 3.78 -8.39
CA LEU A 266 -9.08 4.18 -8.31
C LEU A 266 -8.55 4.42 -9.74
N PRO A 267 -8.84 5.59 -10.34
CA PRO A 267 -8.48 5.88 -11.73
C PRO A 267 -7.05 6.43 -11.84
N SER A 268 -6.09 5.79 -11.17
CA SER A 268 -4.68 6.16 -11.25
C SER A 268 -4.16 6.03 -12.68
N TYR A 269 -3.28 6.95 -13.11
CA TYR A 269 -2.70 6.89 -14.45
C TYR A 269 -1.19 6.63 -14.46
N ALA A 270 -0.51 6.67 -13.31
CA ALA A 270 0.92 6.38 -13.20
C ALA A 270 1.31 5.93 -11.78
N ASN A 271 2.55 5.45 -11.62
CA ASN A 271 3.25 5.22 -10.36
C ASN A 271 2.54 4.27 -9.36
N GLU A 272 1.79 3.29 -9.87
CA GLU A 272 1.17 2.26 -9.02
C GLU A 272 2.04 1.00 -8.90
N GLY A 273 2.24 0.57 -7.65
CA GLY A 273 2.50 -0.82 -7.34
C GLY A 273 1.19 -1.61 -7.31
N VAL A 274 1.09 -2.69 -6.55
CA VAL A 274 -0.19 -3.32 -6.25
C VAL A 274 -0.89 -2.45 -5.19
N PRO A 275 -2.00 -1.72 -5.54
CA PRO A 275 -2.54 -0.70 -4.67
C PRO A 275 -3.27 -1.30 -3.46
N GLN A 276 -2.81 -0.98 -2.24
CA GLN A 276 -3.45 -1.48 -1.01
C GLN A 276 -4.92 -1.07 -0.92
N ALA A 277 -5.24 0.19 -1.23
CA ALA A 277 -6.62 0.68 -1.15
C ALA A 277 -7.57 -0.07 -2.09
N LEU A 278 -7.12 -0.46 -3.29
CA LEU A 278 -7.91 -1.29 -4.21
C LEU A 278 -8.13 -2.69 -3.63
N MET A 279 -7.07 -3.32 -3.09
CA MET A 279 -7.21 -4.61 -2.41
C MET A 279 -8.17 -4.52 -1.21
N GLN A 280 -8.03 -3.50 -0.36
CA GLN A 280 -8.91 -3.27 0.78
C GLN A 280 -10.38 -3.11 0.36
N ALA A 281 -10.65 -2.40 -0.73
CA ALA A 281 -11.98 -2.27 -1.31
C ALA A 281 -12.52 -3.62 -1.82
N MET A 282 -11.69 -4.41 -2.51
CA MET A 282 -12.06 -5.75 -2.96
C MET A 282 -12.31 -6.71 -1.77
N PHE A 283 -11.48 -6.66 -0.71
CA PHE A 283 -11.73 -7.40 0.53
C PHE A 283 -13.05 -7.00 1.19
N SER A 284 -13.44 -5.73 1.09
CA SER A 284 -14.73 -5.21 1.56
C SER A 284 -15.92 -5.57 0.65
N GLY A 285 -15.69 -6.37 -0.40
CA GLY A 285 -16.73 -6.82 -1.32
C GLY A 285 -17.24 -5.74 -2.28
N LEU A 286 -16.49 -4.64 -2.46
CA LEU A 286 -16.88 -3.56 -3.36
C LEU A 286 -16.58 -3.91 -4.80
N ALA A 287 -17.52 -3.60 -5.69
CA ALA A 287 -17.22 -3.53 -7.11
C ALA A 287 -16.27 -2.35 -7.36
N CYS A 288 -15.21 -2.61 -8.12
CA CYS A 288 -14.14 -1.67 -8.33
C CYS A 288 -14.04 -1.23 -9.79
N VAL A 289 -13.84 0.08 -10.02
CA VAL A 289 -13.47 0.64 -11.31
C VAL A 289 -12.04 1.19 -11.17
N THR A 290 -11.17 0.79 -12.09
CA THR A 290 -9.76 1.19 -12.05
C THR A 290 -9.17 1.28 -13.45
N THR A 291 -7.88 1.50 -13.56
CA THR A 291 -7.12 1.53 -14.83
C THR A 291 -6.08 0.41 -14.86
N ASP A 292 -5.27 0.37 -15.91
CA ASP A 292 -4.14 -0.54 -16.07
C ASP A 292 -2.79 0.07 -15.63
N ALA A 293 -2.79 1.13 -14.82
CA ALA A 293 -1.56 1.82 -14.41
C ALA A 293 -0.65 0.94 -13.55
N GLY A 294 0.62 0.84 -13.93
CA GLY A 294 1.62 0.08 -13.15
C GLY A 294 1.22 -1.37 -12.92
N ALA A 295 1.27 -1.82 -11.68
CA ALA A 295 0.97 -3.19 -11.28
C ALA A 295 -0.49 -3.42 -10.85
N ILE A 296 -1.43 -2.52 -11.18
CA ILE A 296 -2.87 -2.68 -10.89
C ILE A 296 -3.40 -3.99 -11.48
N GLY A 297 -2.96 -4.37 -12.69
CA GLY A 297 -3.36 -5.61 -13.35
C GLY A 297 -2.99 -6.90 -12.61
N GLU A 298 -2.17 -6.84 -11.56
CA GLU A 298 -1.86 -8.00 -10.72
C GLU A 298 -3.02 -8.37 -9.77
N VAL A 299 -3.91 -7.41 -9.49
CA VAL A 299 -5.08 -7.60 -8.62
C VAL A 299 -6.40 -7.36 -9.34
N ALA A 300 -6.43 -6.42 -10.30
CA ALA A 300 -7.62 -6.07 -11.06
C ALA A 300 -7.63 -6.79 -12.43
N LEU A 301 -8.33 -7.91 -12.51
CA LEU A 301 -8.50 -8.68 -13.74
C LEU A 301 -9.70 -8.13 -14.51
N PRO A 302 -9.53 -7.60 -15.76
CA PRO A 302 -10.58 -6.94 -16.52
C PRO A 302 -11.84 -7.83 -16.69
N GLY A 303 -13.01 -7.30 -16.31
CA GLY A 303 -14.31 -7.98 -16.40
C GLY A 303 -14.51 -9.12 -15.40
N GLN A 304 -13.45 -9.58 -14.72
CA GLN A 304 -13.52 -10.65 -13.74
C GLN A 304 -13.60 -10.11 -12.31
N THR A 305 -12.65 -9.25 -11.90
CA THR A 305 -12.57 -8.72 -10.54
C THR A 305 -12.71 -7.19 -10.48
N ALA A 306 -12.61 -6.52 -11.62
CA ALA A 306 -12.80 -5.06 -11.72
C ALA A 306 -13.24 -4.68 -13.14
N VAL A 307 -13.86 -3.49 -13.26
CA VAL A 307 -13.98 -2.80 -14.54
C VAL A 307 -12.69 -1.96 -14.73
N VAL A 308 -11.96 -2.27 -15.79
CA VAL A 308 -10.71 -1.55 -16.14
C VAL A 308 -11.00 -0.62 -17.30
N VAL A 309 -10.70 0.67 -17.12
CA VAL A 309 -10.93 1.73 -18.11
C VAL A 309 -9.62 2.35 -18.58
N PRO A 310 -9.59 3.02 -19.73
CA PRO A 310 -8.42 3.78 -20.14
C PRO A 310 -8.03 4.83 -19.10
N ARG A 311 -6.73 5.11 -19.03
CA ARG A 311 -6.19 6.16 -18.15
C ARG A 311 -6.63 7.53 -18.66
N GLU A 312 -6.82 8.47 -17.72
CA GLU A 312 -7.12 9.88 -18.03
C GLU A 312 -8.38 10.09 -18.90
N ASP A 313 -9.30 9.11 -18.91
CA ASP A 313 -10.56 9.17 -19.67
C ASP A 313 -11.77 9.25 -18.71
N PRO A 314 -12.24 10.47 -18.37
CA PRO A 314 -13.40 10.65 -17.49
C PRO A 314 -14.70 10.16 -18.12
N VAL A 315 -14.79 10.11 -19.45
CA VAL A 315 -16.01 9.64 -20.15
C VAL A 315 -16.13 8.12 -20.04
N ALA A 316 -15.04 7.37 -20.29
CA ALA A 316 -15.02 5.93 -20.09
C ALA A 316 -15.23 5.57 -18.61
N LEU A 317 -14.62 6.31 -17.69
CA LEU A 317 -14.82 6.15 -16.25
C LEU A 317 -16.28 6.39 -15.86
N GLY A 318 -16.90 7.47 -16.35
CA GLY A 318 -18.30 7.77 -16.11
C GLY A 318 -19.26 6.69 -16.64
N ARG A 319 -19.00 6.15 -17.84
CA ARG A 319 -19.78 5.03 -18.39
C ARG A 319 -19.67 3.77 -17.53
N ALA A 320 -18.48 3.42 -17.07
CA ALA A 320 -18.27 2.26 -16.20
C ALA A 320 -19.00 2.41 -14.84
N LEU A 321 -18.89 3.60 -14.23
CA LEU A 321 -19.61 3.91 -13.00
C LEU A 321 -21.12 3.87 -13.22
N ALA A 322 -21.65 4.49 -14.28
CA ALA A 322 -23.06 4.48 -14.61
C ALA A 322 -23.62 3.06 -14.77
N GLY A 323 -22.91 2.18 -15.46
CA GLY A 323 -23.31 0.78 -15.65
C GLY A 323 -23.43 0.03 -14.32
N LEU A 324 -22.40 0.11 -13.46
CA LEU A 324 -22.42 -0.55 -12.15
C LEU A 324 -23.44 0.06 -11.18
N LEU A 325 -23.69 1.36 -11.26
CA LEU A 325 -24.71 2.03 -10.45
C LEU A 325 -26.13 1.65 -10.91
N ALA A 326 -26.33 1.40 -12.20
CA ALA A 326 -27.63 1.02 -12.77
C ALA A 326 -28.01 -0.44 -12.49
N ASP A 327 -27.02 -1.34 -12.38
CA ASP A 327 -27.23 -2.77 -12.21
C ASP A 327 -26.68 -3.26 -10.86
N PRO A 328 -27.53 -3.38 -9.83
CA PRO A 328 -27.12 -3.85 -8.50
C PRO A 328 -26.68 -5.33 -8.51
N VAL A 329 -27.24 -6.15 -9.41
CA VAL A 329 -26.88 -7.58 -9.51
C VAL A 329 -25.47 -7.72 -10.07
N TRP A 330 -25.16 -7.03 -11.16
CA TRP A 330 -23.81 -7.00 -11.72
C TRP A 330 -22.80 -6.42 -10.73
N ARG A 331 -23.14 -5.31 -10.05
CA ARG A 331 -22.30 -4.69 -9.03
C ARG A 331 -21.96 -5.67 -7.90
N GLN A 332 -22.97 -6.37 -7.36
CA GLN A 332 -22.76 -7.35 -6.30
C GLN A 332 -21.88 -8.52 -6.78
N ALA A 333 -22.24 -9.11 -7.92
CA ALA A 333 -21.49 -10.25 -8.47
C ALA A 333 -20.02 -9.91 -8.77
N LEU A 334 -19.73 -8.69 -9.23
CA LEU A 334 -18.36 -8.23 -9.46
C LEU A 334 -17.59 -8.10 -8.14
N GLY A 335 -18.20 -7.52 -7.10
CA GLY A 335 -17.61 -7.37 -5.78
C GLY A 335 -17.32 -8.73 -5.12
N GLU A 336 -18.22 -9.69 -5.22
CA GLU A 336 -18.05 -11.06 -4.70
C GLU A 336 -16.89 -11.79 -5.40
N ARG A 337 -16.78 -11.72 -6.71
CA ARG A 337 -15.65 -12.28 -7.46
C ARG A 337 -14.33 -11.60 -7.08
N ALA A 338 -14.34 -10.27 -6.95
CA ALA A 338 -13.18 -9.52 -6.51
C ALA A 338 -12.70 -9.98 -5.12
N ARG A 339 -13.64 -10.11 -4.16
CA ARG A 339 -13.33 -10.59 -2.81
C ARG A 339 -12.79 -12.02 -2.82
N THR A 340 -13.42 -12.94 -3.53
CA THR A 340 -12.93 -14.31 -3.65
C THR A 340 -11.50 -14.35 -4.17
N HIS A 341 -11.19 -13.57 -5.21
CA HIS A 341 -9.86 -13.48 -5.78
C HIS A 341 -8.82 -12.99 -4.77
N VAL A 342 -9.09 -11.90 -4.04
CA VAL A 342 -8.11 -11.34 -3.11
C VAL A 342 -7.92 -12.21 -1.86
N LEU A 343 -8.97 -12.91 -1.40
CA LEU A 343 -8.90 -13.86 -0.27
C LEU A 343 -7.95 -15.02 -0.53
N THR A 344 -7.76 -15.44 -1.78
CA THR A 344 -6.87 -16.55 -2.11
C THR A 344 -5.40 -16.16 -2.23
N ARG A 345 -5.10 -14.85 -2.40
CA ARG A 345 -3.74 -14.42 -2.80
C ARG A 345 -3.12 -13.32 -1.97
N PHE A 346 -3.94 -12.45 -1.35
CA PHE A 346 -3.48 -11.19 -0.79
C PHE A 346 -3.83 -11.04 0.71
N THR A 347 -3.99 -12.15 1.43
CA THR A 347 -4.26 -12.12 2.87
C THR A 347 -3.01 -11.77 3.66
N ARG A 348 -3.19 -11.14 4.84
CA ARG A 348 -2.10 -10.86 5.78
C ARG A 348 -1.36 -12.13 6.17
N GLU A 349 -2.08 -13.21 6.45
CA GLU A 349 -1.48 -14.48 6.88
C GLU A 349 -0.54 -15.05 5.80
N ARG A 350 -0.97 -15.02 4.53
CA ARG A 350 -0.11 -15.45 3.42
C ARG A 350 1.14 -14.58 3.28
N MET A 351 1.01 -13.26 3.37
CA MET A 351 2.17 -12.37 3.36
C MET A 351 3.15 -12.71 4.48
N LEU A 352 2.65 -12.98 5.70
CA LEU A 352 3.50 -13.35 6.84
C LEU A 352 4.20 -14.69 6.64
N ASP A 353 3.51 -15.70 6.09
CA ASP A 353 4.11 -17.00 5.77
C ASP A 353 5.22 -16.86 4.72
N ASP A 354 4.95 -16.11 3.65
CA ASP A 354 5.92 -15.86 2.58
C ASP A 354 7.14 -15.07 3.10
N MET A 355 6.94 -14.05 3.95
CA MET A 355 8.02 -13.30 4.58
C MET A 355 8.86 -14.15 5.53
N LEU A 356 8.22 -15.00 6.35
CA LEU A 356 8.93 -15.96 7.22
C LEU A 356 9.75 -16.97 6.42
N SER A 357 9.24 -17.42 5.28
CA SER A 357 10.00 -18.28 4.37
C SER A 357 11.25 -17.57 3.83
N VAL A 358 11.13 -16.30 3.43
CA VAL A 358 12.27 -15.49 2.98
C VAL A 358 13.29 -15.27 4.10
N PHE A 359 12.82 -14.93 5.31
CA PHE A 359 13.71 -14.70 6.46
C PHE A 359 14.40 -16.01 6.90
N GLY A 360 13.65 -17.12 7.00
CA GLY A 360 14.18 -18.42 7.37
C GLY A 360 15.24 -18.96 6.38
N ALA A 361 15.07 -18.63 5.09
CA ALA A 361 16.04 -19.04 4.06
C ALA A 361 17.40 -18.31 4.15
N VAL A 362 17.50 -17.22 4.91
CA VAL A 362 18.73 -16.44 5.08
C VAL A 362 19.16 -16.29 6.54
N ALA A 363 18.26 -16.47 7.50
CA ALA A 363 18.58 -16.38 8.92
C ALA A 363 19.70 -17.35 9.29
N ARG A 364 20.54 -16.92 10.20
CA ARG A 364 21.60 -17.80 10.73
C ARG A 364 20.98 -18.84 11.66
N PRO A 365 21.50 -20.06 11.67
CA PRO A 365 21.07 -21.09 12.61
C PRO A 365 21.36 -20.72 14.05
#